data_817facf6142e743ecd4c9c63cc5a190f
#
_entry.id   817facf6142e743ecd4c9c63cc5a190f
#
_cell.length_a   1.000
_cell.length_b   1.000
_cell.length_c   1.000
_cell.angle_alpha   90.00
_cell.angle_beta   90.00
_cell.angle_gamma   90.00
#
_symmetry.space_group_name_H-M   'P 1'
#
loop_
_entity.id
_entity.type
_entity.pdbx_description
1 polymer ?
#
loop_
_entity_poly.entity_id
_entity_poly.type
_entity_poly.pdbx_seq_one_letter_code
_entity_poly.pdbx_strand_id
1 'polypeptide(L)'
;MAVIAGLGTYLPKPRQSAADIAGASGLPEAVVRDKLGIHSKPVPGPEDHVSTMAARASRAALADAGLEAQVVDTVVCINEEHKDYPVWTSGIQLAHDIGAKRAYAFDIGQKCGSGVLGLKLAADMLHADPHLDTALVAGGYRNSDLIDYSDPDVRFLYNLGAGAGAAVVRRSGPGHTLLGSSFVTDGSFAGDVLVPVGGSRAPLTPDNVGEYRLQVRDMAGMRERMASRSVPNFLHVLREAVARSGAQVADLRHVAMLHTKRSAHDAILAELGLGPEHSIYLADYGHIGQVDGFLSLQLAAQQGRLRRGDLVVIVAAGIGYVWNAICLRWEGGDAA
;
A
#
# COMPACT_ATOMS: atom_id res chain seq x y z
N MET A 1 15.14 13.40 13.04
CA MET A 1 14.02 12.54 12.59
C MET A 1 14.33 12.08 11.18
N ALA A 2 13.98 10.84 10.84
CA ALA A 2 14.15 10.32 9.50
C ALA A 2 13.24 11.05 8.50
N VAL A 3 13.66 11.11 7.24
CA VAL A 3 12.94 11.80 6.17
C VAL A 3 12.74 10.87 4.97
N ILE A 4 11.64 11.03 4.27
CA ILE A 4 11.47 10.47 2.93
C ILE A 4 12.14 11.45 1.97
N ALA A 5 13.30 11.07 1.43
CA ALA A 5 14.08 11.88 0.51
C ALA A 5 13.56 11.80 -0.93
N GLY A 6 12.88 10.71 -1.29
CA GLY A 6 12.26 10.55 -2.60
C GLY A 6 11.20 9.48 -2.60
N LEU A 7 10.19 9.66 -3.47
CA LEU A 7 9.08 8.75 -3.71
C LEU A 7 9.05 8.32 -5.17
N GLY A 8 8.71 7.06 -5.42
CA GLY A 8 8.54 6.55 -6.77
C GLY A 8 7.43 5.53 -6.86
N THR A 9 6.68 5.57 -7.95
CA THR A 9 5.67 4.56 -8.26
C THR A 9 5.88 4.03 -9.68
N TYR A 10 5.41 2.81 -9.89
CA TYR A 10 5.30 2.21 -11.22
C TYR A 10 3.92 1.61 -11.37
N LEU A 11 3.25 1.94 -12.46
CA LEU A 11 1.95 1.41 -12.83
C LEU A 11 2.05 0.72 -14.20
N PRO A 12 1.61 -0.55 -14.32
CA PRO A 12 1.47 -1.21 -15.62
C PRO A 12 0.61 -0.40 -16.59
N LYS A 13 0.93 -0.51 -17.87
CA LYS A 13 0.16 0.17 -18.95
C LYS A 13 -1.20 -0.48 -19.20
N PRO A 14 -1.34 -1.83 -19.21
CA PRO A 14 -2.64 -2.46 -19.39
C PRO A 14 -3.60 -2.07 -18.26
N ARG A 15 -4.88 -1.93 -18.61
CA ARG A 15 -5.92 -1.51 -17.66
C ARG A 15 -7.14 -2.40 -17.82
N GLN A 16 -7.86 -2.59 -16.71
CA GLN A 16 -9.16 -3.23 -16.65
C GLN A 16 -10.20 -2.18 -16.25
N SER A 17 -11.17 -1.95 -17.10
CA SER A 17 -12.24 -0.98 -16.87
C SER A 17 -13.39 -1.54 -16.02
N ALA A 18 -14.30 -0.65 -15.58
CA ALA A 18 -15.54 -1.06 -14.93
C ALA A 18 -16.38 -1.99 -15.84
N ALA A 19 -16.41 -1.75 -17.15
CA ALA A 19 -17.09 -2.59 -18.13
C ALA A 19 -16.47 -3.99 -18.23
N ASP A 20 -15.14 -4.10 -18.21
CA ASP A 20 -14.45 -5.40 -18.22
C ASP A 20 -14.76 -6.21 -16.96
N ILE A 21 -14.74 -5.57 -15.78
CA ILE A 21 -15.12 -6.21 -14.51
C ILE A 21 -16.60 -6.62 -14.52
N ALA A 22 -17.47 -5.77 -15.04
CA ALA A 22 -18.91 -6.07 -15.18
C ALA A 22 -19.13 -7.30 -16.06
N GLY A 23 -18.45 -7.37 -17.21
CA GLY A 23 -18.51 -8.51 -18.11
C GLY A 23 -18.03 -9.81 -17.48
N ALA A 24 -16.93 -9.75 -16.68
CA ALA A 24 -16.35 -10.91 -16.01
C ALA A 24 -17.18 -11.38 -14.81
N SER A 25 -17.85 -10.48 -14.10
CA SER A 25 -18.55 -10.76 -12.84
C SER A 25 -20.07 -10.90 -12.97
N GLY A 26 -20.65 -10.55 -14.13
CA GLY A 26 -22.09 -10.47 -14.33
C GLY A 26 -22.77 -9.33 -13.57
N LEU A 27 -22.02 -8.44 -12.92
CA LEU A 27 -22.58 -7.25 -12.27
C LEU A 27 -22.90 -6.16 -13.30
N PRO A 28 -23.94 -5.32 -13.07
CA PRO A 28 -24.10 -4.11 -13.86
C PRO A 28 -22.88 -3.19 -13.74
N GLU A 29 -22.42 -2.60 -14.84
CA GLU A 29 -21.26 -1.67 -14.85
C GLU A 29 -21.44 -0.52 -13.85
N ALA A 30 -22.63 0.04 -13.73
CA ALA A 30 -22.94 1.08 -12.75
C ALA A 30 -22.69 0.64 -11.31
N VAL A 31 -22.86 -0.66 -10.98
CA VAL A 31 -22.52 -1.19 -9.65
C VAL A 31 -21.01 -1.19 -9.43
N VAL A 32 -20.23 -1.60 -10.43
CA VAL A 32 -18.76 -1.61 -10.35
C VAL A 32 -18.25 -0.17 -10.22
N ARG A 33 -18.73 0.74 -11.07
CA ARG A 33 -18.29 2.13 -11.10
C ARG A 33 -18.74 2.91 -9.86
N ASP A 34 -20.04 2.87 -9.53
CA ASP A 34 -20.63 3.80 -8.55
C ASP A 34 -20.69 3.22 -7.13
N LYS A 35 -20.83 1.88 -6.98
CA LYS A 35 -20.90 1.22 -5.66
C LYS A 35 -19.55 0.69 -5.19
N LEU A 36 -18.80 0.01 -6.08
CA LEU A 36 -17.46 -0.45 -5.75
C LEU A 36 -16.42 0.67 -5.91
N GLY A 37 -16.73 1.72 -6.67
CA GLY A 37 -15.88 2.89 -6.86
C GLY A 37 -14.70 2.65 -7.79
N ILE A 38 -14.86 1.74 -8.74
CA ILE A 38 -13.80 1.35 -9.68
C ILE A 38 -14.17 1.87 -11.06
N HIS A 39 -13.48 2.90 -11.54
CA HIS A 39 -13.60 3.32 -12.94
C HIS A 39 -12.69 2.45 -13.82
N SER A 40 -11.45 2.31 -13.42
CA SER A 40 -10.48 1.41 -14.02
C SER A 40 -9.37 1.12 -13.02
N LYS A 41 -8.54 0.12 -13.32
CA LYS A 41 -7.36 -0.21 -12.52
C LYS A 41 -6.24 -0.73 -13.42
N PRO A 42 -4.95 -0.50 -13.09
CA PRO A 42 -3.84 -1.13 -13.77
C PRO A 42 -3.86 -2.64 -13.49
N VAL A 43 -3.59 -3.42 -14.53
CA VAL A 43 -3.39 -4.88 -14.43
C VAL A 43 -2.05 -5.23 -15.04
N PRO A 44 -1.37 -6.32 -14.58
CA PRO A 44 -0.01 -6.60 -15.03
C PRO A 44 0.02 -7.05 -16.48
N GLY A 45 1.02 -6.59 -17.21
CA GLY A 45 1.44 -7.16 -18.48
C GLY A 45 2.37 -8.36 -18.26
N PRO A 46 2.81 -9.03 -19.35
CA PRO A 46 3.68 -10.21 -19.27
C PRO A 46 4.98 -9.99 -18.50
N GLU A 47 5.58 -8.79 -18.62
CA GLU A 47 6.86 -8.44 -18.00
C GLU A 47 6.73 -7.68 -16.68
N ASP A 48 5.50 -7.51 -16.19
CA ASP A 48 5.24 -6.79 -14.94
C ASP A 48 5.24 -7.75 -13.74
N HIS A 49 6.39 -8.43 -13.53
CA HIS A 49 6.61 -9.23 -12.34
C HIS A 49 6.76 -8.35 -11.10
N VAL A 50 6.45 -8.88 -9.93
CA VAL A 50 6.43 -8.12 -8.67
C VAL A 50 7.80 -7.46 -8.41
N SER A 51 8.90 -8.22 -8.55
CA SER A 51 10.26 -7.70 -8.38
C SER A 51 10.64 -6.67 -9.45
N THR A 52 10.26 -6.91 -10.71
CA THR A 52 10.54 -5.99 -11.83
C THR A 52 9.84 -4.66 -11.61
N MET A 53 8.57 -4.67 -11.22
CA MET A 53 7.82 -3.45 -10.90
C MET A 53 8.44 -2.71 -9.71
N ALA A 54 8.81 -3.45 -8.64
CA ALA A 54 9.48 -2.87 -7.47
C ALA A 54 10.80 -2.18 -7.84
N ALA A 55 11.61 -2.80 -8.72
CA ALA A 55 12.86 -2.21 -9.19
C ALA A 55 12.64 -0.93 -10.00
N ARG A 56 11.59 -0.88 -10.83
CA ARG A 56 11.21 0.34 -11.58
C ARG A 56 10.80 1.48 -10.64
N ALA A 57 9.95 1.20 -9.65
CA ALA A 57 9.55 2.17 -8.64
C ALA A 57 10.75 2.64 -7.79
N SER A 58 11.65 1.73 -7.43
CA SER A 58 12.87 2.06 -6.66
C SER A 58 13.80 3.00 -7.41
N ARG A 59 14.02 2.76 -8.71
CA ARG A 59 14.82 3.69 -9.55
C ARG A 59 14.17 5.06 -9.66
N ALA A 60 12.83 5.11 -9.75
CA ALA A 60 12.11 6.38 -9.75
C ALA A 60 12.26 7.11 -8.42
N ALA A 61 12.16 6.42 -7.27
CA ALA A 61 12.35 7.02 -5.95
C ALA A 61 13.80 7.52 -5.72
N LEU A 62 14.80 6.77 -6.19
CA LEU A 62 16.20 7.18 -6.14
C LEU A 62 16.46 8.42 -7.00
N ALA A 63 15.89 8.45 -8.21
CA ALA A 63 15.98 9.61 -9.10
C ALA A 63 15.31 10.86 -8.51
N ASP A 64 14.14 10.70 -7.88
CA ASP A 64 13.44 11.77 -7.17
C ASP A 64 14.26 12.31 -5.98
N ALA A 65 14.95 11.42 -5.28
CA ALA A 65 15.89 11.79 -4.20
C ALA A 65 17.21 12.40 -4.70
N GLY A 66 17.52 12.34 -5.99
CA GLY A 66 18.83 12.72 -6.55
C GLY A 66 19.97 11.81 -6.07
N LEU A 67 19.67 10.52 -5.81
CA LEU A 67 20.61 9.57 -5.20
C LEU A 67 20.85 8.37 -6.13
N GLU A 68 22.05 7.80 -6.02
CA GLU A 68 22.43 6.57 -6.68
C GLU A 68 22.20 5.36 -5.76
N ALA A 69 21.95 4.19 -6.33
CA ALA A 69 21.66 2.98 -5.55
C ALA A 69 22.80 2.54 -4.61
N GLN A 70 24.04 2.95 -4.91
CA GLN A 70 25.22 2.60 -4.11
C GLN A 70 25.21 3.22 -2.70
N VAL A 71 24.41 4.26 -2.45
CA VAL A 71 24.27 4.86 -1.11
C VAL A 71 23.30 4.13 -0.21
N VAL A 72 22.52 3.20 -0.75
CA VAL A 72 21.54 2.43 0.01
C VAL A 72 22.26 1.43 0.91
N ASP A 73 22.02 1.52 2.21
CA ASP A 73 22.59 0.64 3.24
C ASP A 73 21.69 -0.57 3.55
N THR A 74 20.38 -0.40 3.41
CA THR A 74 19.41 -1.49 3.62
C THR A 74 18.21 -1.38 2.68
N VAL A 75 17.69 -2.54 2.26
CA VAL A 75 16.44 -2.65 1.48
C VAL A 75 15.41 -3.37 2.32
N VAL A 76 14.36 -2.67 2.70
CA VAL A 76 13.15 -3.19 3.35
C VAL A 76 12.12 -3.49 2.26
N CYS A 77 12.07 -4.74 1.84
CA CYS A 77 11.15 -5.16 0.79
C CYS A 77 9.76 -5.43 1.38
N ILE A 78 8.75 -4.76 0.83
CA ILE A 78 7.36 -4.83 1.27
C ILE A 78 6.47 -5.62 0.30
N ASN A 79 7.04 -6.51 -0.51
CA ASN A 79 6.27 -7.43 -1.36
C ASN A 79 5.34 -8.30 -0.51
N GLU A 80 4.16 -8.59 -1.05
CA GLU A 80 3.29 -9.60 -0.45
C GLU A 80 3.69 -11.01 -0.87
N GLU A 81 2.98 -12.05 -0.37
CA GLU A 81 3.35 -13.46 -0.60
C GLU A 81 3.13 -13.91 -2.04
N HIS A 82 2.19 -13.30 -2.79
CA HIS A 82 2.05 -13.53 -4.23
C HIS A 82 3.13 -12.73 -4.97
N LYS A 83 4.30 -13.31 -5.06
CA LYS A 83 5.51 -12.75 -5.66
C LYS A 83 6.10 -13.74 -6.68
N ASP A 84 7.21 -13.39 -7.31
CA ASP A 84 7.77 -14.10 -8.47
C ASP A 84 7.98 -15.60 -8.20
N TYR A 85 8.46 -15.96 -7.01
CA TYR A 85 8.71 -17.36 -6.61
C TYR A 85 8.35 -17.61 -5.15
N PRO A 86 7.83 -18.79 -4.77
CA PRO A 86 7.75 -19.22 -3.39
C PRO A 86 9.16 -19.50 -2.81
N VAL A 87 9.30 -19.42 -1.47
CA VAL A 87 10.55 -19.69 -0.76
C VAL A 87 11.74 -18.90 -1.33
N TRP A 88 11.54 -17.61 -1.51
CA TRP A 88 12.49 -16.69 -2.13
C TRP A 88 12.46 -15.32 -1.46
N THR A 89 13.64 -14.71 -1.27
CA THR A 89 13.78 -13.39 -0.65
C THR A 89 13.82 -12.33 -1.73
N SER A 90 12.69 -11.68 -1.96
CA SER A 90 12.55 -10.69 -3.03
C SER A 90 13.36 -9.42 -2.79
N GLY A 91 13.60 -9.05 -1.53
CA GLY A 91 14.44 -7.90 -1.20
C GLY A 91 15.89 -8.05 -1.65
N ILE A 92 16.45 -9.26 -1.59
CA ILE A 92 17.82 -9.53 -2.07
C ILE A 92 17.87 -9.37 -3.60
N GLN A 93 16.87 -9.90 -4.30
CA GLN A 93 16.77 -9.72 -5.75
C GLN A 93 16.61 -8.23 -6.10
N LEU A 94 15.75 -7.51 -5.39
CA LEU A 94 15.53 -6.09 -5.60
C LEU A 94 16.83 -5.29 -5.42
N ALA A 95 17.60 -5.55 -4.35
CA ALA A 95 18.89 -4.89 -4.11
C ALA A 95 19.88 -5.15 -5.27
N HIS A 96 19.91 -6.39 -5.79
CA HIS A 96 20.72 -6.74 -6.96
C HIS A 96 20.28 -5.96 -8.21
N ASP A 97 18.98 -5.97 -8.51
CA ASP A 97 18.42 -5.39 -9.73
C ASP A 97 18.62 -3.88 -9.83
N ILE A 98 18.57 -3.17 -8.70
CA ILE A 98 18.81 -1.73 -8.67
C ILE A 98 20.29 -1.37 -8.55
N GLY A 99 21.17 -2.32 -8.27
CA GLY A 99 22.62 -2.11 -8.11
C GLY A 99 23.04 -1.64 -6.70
N ALA A 100 22.22 -1.87 -5.68
CA ALA A 100 22.54 -1.55 -4.27
C ALA A 100 23.48 -2.61 -3.65
N LYS A 101 24.71 -2.69 -4.15
CA LYS A 101 25.67 -3.79 -3.89
C LYS A 101 26.11 -3.93 -2.42
N ARG A 102 26.02 -2.86 -1.64
CA ARG A 102 26.43 -2.86 -0.21
C ARG A 102 25.23 -3.02 0.73
N ALA A 103 24.00 -2.94 0.21
CA ALA A 103 22.82 -3.05 1.02
C ALA A 103 22.60 -4.50 1.48
N TYR A 104 22.31 -4.69 2.76
CA TYR A 104 21.63 -5.90 3.18
C TYR A 104 20.11 -5.74 2.97
N ALA A 105 19.44 -6.84 2.65
CA ALA A 105 18.05 -6.79 2.22
C ALA A 105 17.23 -7.90 2.87
N PHE A 106 15.98 -7.61 3.17
CA PHE A 106 15.03 -8.56 3.75
C PHE A 106 13.59 -8.22 3.36
N ASP A 107 12.72 -9.22 3.45
CA ASP A 107 11.29 -9.07 3.21
C ASP A 107 10.56 -8.87 4.53
N ILE A 108 9.54 -8.00 4.53
CA ILE A 108 8.57 -7.86 5.62
C ILE A 108 7.16 -7.98 5.07
N GLY A 109 6.21 -8.41 5.91
CA GLY A 109 4.82 -8.58 5.49
C GLY A 109 3.82 -8.17 6.55
N GLN A 110 2.92 -7.27 6.18
CA GLN A 110 1.70 -6.89 6.91
C GLN A 110 0.58 -6.61 5.90
N LYS A 111 0.60 -7.35 4.78
CA LYS A 111 -0.33 -7.15 3.65
C LYS A 111 -0.35 -5.68 3.20
N CYS A 112 -1.52 -5.14 2.93
CA CYS A 112 -1.65 -3.74 2.48
C CYS A 112 -1.16 -2.69 3.49
N GLY A 113 -0.89 -3.09 4.74
CA GLY A 113 -0.24 -2.26 5.78
C GLY A 113 1.29 -2.21 5.68
N SER A 114 1.91 -3.04 4.82
CA SER A 114 3.38 -3.17 4.76
C SER A 114 4.10 -1.88 4.38
N GLY A 115 3.46 -0.98 3.62
CA GLY A 115 4.05 0.32 3.28
C GLY A 115 4.29 1.19 4.51
N VAL A 116 3.30 1.32 5.38
CA VAL A 116 3.39 2.05 6.65
C VAL A 116 4.38 1.37 7.60
N LEU A 117 4.33 0.03 7.72
CA LEU A 117 5.27 -0.73 8.54
C LEU A 117 6.71 -0.55 8.05
N GLY A 118 6.94 -0.60 6.74
CA GLY A 118 8.26 -0.41 6.14
C GLY A 118 8.86 0.96 6.44
N LEU A 119 8.07 2.02 6.31
CA LEU A 119 8.49 3.38 6.67
C LEU A 119 8.86 3.49 8.15
N LYS A 120 8.02 2.91 9.03
CA LYS A 120 8.29 2.89 10.48
C LYS A 120 9.57 2.13 10.81
N LEU A 121 9.74 0.92 10.26
CA LEU A 121 10.96 0.11 10.48
C LEU A 121 12.20 0.82 9.96
N ALA A 122 12.17 1.36 8.74
CA ALA A 122 13.29 2.10 8.18
C ALA A 122 13.69 3.28 9.09
N ALA A 123 12.72 4.05 9.56
CA ALA A 123 12.99 5.17 10.48
C ALA A 123 13.63 4.71 11.79
N ASP A 124 13.11 3.62 12.38
CA ASP A 124 13.65 3.07 13.64
C ASP A 124 15.05 2.48 13.46
N MET A 125 15.30 1.75 12.38
CA MET A 125 16.62 1.19 12.07
C MET A 125 17.66 2.30 11.87
N LEU A 126 17.32 3.33 11.09
CA LEU A 126 18.18 4.48 10.89
C LEU A 126 18.42 5.27 12.18
N HIS A 127 17.47 5.27 13.11
CA HIS A 127 17.65 5.90 14.43
C HIS A 127 18.56 5.08 15.34
N ALA A 128 18.35 3.77 15.38
CA ALA A 128 19.01 2.86 16.31
C ALA A 128 20.47 2.52 15.90
N ASP A 129 20.75 2.41 14.60
CA ASP A 129 22.07 2.04 14.10
C ASP A 129 22.77 3.23 13.43
N PRO A 130 23.84 3.80 14.05
CA PRO A 130 24.54 4.95 13.49
C PRO A 130 25.31 4.65 12.20
N HIS A 131 25.48 3.39 11.81
CA HIS A 131 26.15 3.00 10.57
C HIS A 131 25.22 2.98 9.36
N LEU A 132 23.90 3.09 9.57
CA LEU A 132 22.91 3.19 8.50
C LEU A 132 22.52 4.66 8.27
N ASP A 133 22.57 5.13 7.05
CA ASP A 133 22.12 6.48 6.66
C ASP A 133 20.93 6.46 5.72
N THR A 134 20.85 5.45 4.84
CA THR A 134 19.85 5.37 3.78
C THR A 134 19.21 3.99 3.70
N ALA A 135 17.90 3.94 3.87
CA ALA A 135 17.08 2.76 3.67
C ALA A 135 16.17 2.94 2.44
N LEU A 136 15.98 1.87 1.67
CA LEU A 136 14.98 1.82 0.61
C LEU A 136 13.83 0.94 1.07
N VAL A 137 12.63 1.50 1.16
CA VAL A 137 11.37 0.77 1.37
C VAL A 137 10.70 0.63 0.02
N ALA A 138 10.56 -0.59 -0.50
CA ALA A 138 10.00 -0.77 -1.83
C ALA A 138 9.31 -2.13 -2.00
N GLY A 139 8.27 -2.16 -2.84
CA GLY A 139 7.61 -3.40 -3.20
C GLY A 139 6.67 -3.25 -4.37
N GLY A 140 6.40 -4.39 -5.01
CA GLY A 140 5.41 -4.56 -6.05
C GLY A 140 4.17 -5.28 -5.53
N TYR A 141 3.09 -5.19 -6.26
CA TYR A 141 1.80 -5.78 -5.95
C TYR A 141 1.13 -6.32 -7.21
N ARG A 142 0.62 -7.55 -7.15
CA ARG A 142 0.03 -8.25 -8.29
C ARG A 142 -1.14 -9.17 -7.90
N ASN A 143 -1.77 -8.97 -6.75
CA ASN A 143 -2.83 -9.85 -6.26
C ASN A 143 -4.11 -9.83 -7.12
N SER A 144 -4.19 -8.94 -8.13
CA SER A 144 -5.24 -9.01 -9.17
C SER A 144 -5.30 -10.36 -9.89
N ASP A 145 -4.18 -11.09 -9.97
CA ASP A 145 -4.11 -12.42 -10.59
C ASP A 145 -4.91 -13.49 -9.81
N LEU A 146 -5.15 -13.23 -8.52
CA LEU A 146 -5.78 -14.19 -7.60
C LEU A 146 -7.31 -13.99 -7.46
N ILE A 147 -7.91 -13.09 -8.26
CA ILE A 147 -9.33 -12.77 -8.15
C ILE A 147 -10.15 -13.70 -9.05
N ASP A 148 -11.17 -14.31 -8.46
CA ASP A 148 -12.26 -14.95 -9.18
C ASP A 148 -13.45 -13.98 -9.27
N TYR A 149 -13.67 -13.40 -10.44
CA TYR A 149 -14.79 -12.49 -10.65
C TYR A 149 -16.16 -13.18 -10.64
N SER A 150 -16.22 -14.52 -10.74
CA SER A 150 -17.46 -15.28 -10.63
C SER A 150 -17.89 -15.53 -9.18
N ASP A 151 -16.96 -15.38 -8.21
CA ASP A 151 -17.23 -15.55 -6.78
C ASP A 151 -17.84 -14.26 -6.18
N PRO A 152 -19.13 -14.28 -5.73
CA PRO A 152 -19.76 -13.12 -5.13
C PRO A 152 -19.18 -12.72 -3.78
N ASP A 153 -18.51 -13.61 -3.06
CA ASP A 153 -17.99 -13.34 -1.73
C ASP A 153 -16.68 -12.53 -1.77
N VAL A 154 -15.96 -12.54 -2.90
CA VAL A 154 -14.76 -11.73 -3.08
C VAL A 154 -14.99 -10.39 -3.79
N ARG A 155 -16.24 -9.94 -3.96
CA ARG A 155 -16.58 -8.67 -4.65
C ARG A 155 -15.84 -7.45 -4.10
N PHE A 156 -15.56 -7.41 -2.81
CA PHE A 156 -14.84 -6.30 -2.20
C PHE A 156 -13.35 -6.25 -2.59
N LEU A 157 -12.82 -7.34 -3.19
CA LEU A 157 -11.46 -7.45 -3.73
C LEU A 157 -11.38 -7.15 -5.23
N TYR A 158 -12.49 -6.90 -5.92
CA TYR A 158 -12.48 -6.60 -7.36
C TYR A 158 -11.69 -5.34 -7.72
N ASN A 159 -11.44 -4.49 -6.71
CA ASN A 159 -10.60 -3.31 -6.84
C ASN A 159 -9.09 -3.61 -6.87
N LEU A 160 -8.64 -4.84 -6.55
CA LEU A 160 -7.21 -5.17 -6.54
C LEU A 160 -6.60 -5.02 -7.94
N GLY A 161 -5.63 -4.15 -8.04
CA GLY A 161 -4.87 -3.87 -9.27
C GLY A 161 -3.45 -4.45 -9.23
N ALA A 162 -2.56 -3.83 -9.98
CA ALA A 162 -1.13 -4.13 -9.99
C ALA A 162 -0.31 -2.84 -10.06
N GLY A 163 0.89 -2.88 -9.48
CA GLY A 163 1.83 -1.76 -9.51
C GLY A 163 2.92 -1.92 -8.48
N ALA A 164 3.70 -0.87 -8.28
CA ALA A 164 4.77 -0.84 -7.29
C ALA A 164 4.95 0.57 -6.73
N GLY A 165 5.52 0.63 -5.53
CA GLY A 165 5.90 1.87 -4.88
C GLY A 165 7.20 1.73 -4.12
N ALA A 166 7.92 2.84 -3.99
CA ALA A 166 9.17 2.92 -3.26
C ALA A 166 9.32 4.28 -2.56
N ALA A 167 10.01 4.25 -1.43
CA ALA A 167 10.41 5.44 -0.68
C ALA A 167 11.89 5.31 -0.29
N VAL A 168 12.69 6.31 -0.60
CA VAL A 168 14.05 6.44 -0.07
C VAL A 168 13.96 7.15 1.26
N VAL A 169 14.31 6.45 2.33
CA VAL A 169 14.28 6.99 3.70
C VAL A 169 15.70 7.28 4.16
N ARG A 170 15.96 8.50 4.60
CA ARG A 170 17.26 8.90 5.14
C ARG A 170 17.17 9.24 6.61
N ARG A 171 18.29 9.08 7.32
CA ARG A 171 18.42 9.47 8.72
C ARG A 171 18.09 10.95 8.95
N SER A 172 18.51 11.80 8.02
CA SER A 172 18.32 13.25 8.05
C SER A 172 18.59 13.84 6.66
N GLY A 173 18.32 15.12 6.50
CA GLY A 173 18.56 15.85 5.26
C GLY A 173 17.28 16.42 4.67
N PRO A 174 17.31 16.87 3.41
CA PRO A 174 16.09 17.31 2.72
C PRO A 174 15.14 16.14 2.49
N GLY A 175 13.85 16.40 2.60
CA GLY A 175 12.80 15.40 2.40
C GLY A 175 11.65 15.56 3.40
N HIS A 176 10.61 14.76 3.23
CA HIS A 176 9.41 14.80 4.06
C HIS A 176 9.67 14.10 5.40
N THR A 177 9.54 14.83 6.51
CA THR A 177 9.88 14.34 7.84
C THR A 177 8.86 13.30 8.32
N LEU A 178 9.31 12.09 8.64
CA LEU A 178 8.48 11.06 9.28
C LEU A 178 8.20 11.42 10.74
N LEU A 179 6.93 11.33 11.14
CA LEU A 179 6.44 11.70 12.45
C LEU A 179 5.85 10.49 13.20
N GLY A 180 4.78 10.72 13.96
CA GLY A 180 4.09 9.72 14.75
C GLY A 180 3.41 8.64 13.91
N SER A 181 3.33 7.44 14.44
CA SER A 181 2.66 6.30 13.82
C SER A 181 1.87 5.49 14.84
N SER A 182 0.87 4.75 14.36
CA SER A 182 0.05 3.85 15.18
C SER A 182 -0.31 2.58 14.42
N PHE A 183 -0.42 1.46 15.15
CA PHE A 183 -0.68 0.13 14.62
C PHE A 183 -1.67 -0.62 15.51
N VAL A 184 -2.64 -1.28 14.89
CA VAL A 184 -3.57 -2.21 15.55
C VAL A 184 -3.69 -3.46 14.69
N THR A 185 -3.63 -4.63 15.32
CA THR A 185 -3.91 -5.91 14.68
C THR A 185 -5.03 -6.63 15.43
N ASP A 186 -5.87 -7.36 14.68
CA ASP A 186 -6.93 -8.19 15.24
C ASP A 186 -6.88 -9.59 14.63
N GLY A 187 -6.34 -10.54 15.40
CA GLY A 187 -6.19 -11.93 14.98
C GLY A 187 -7.51 -12.69 14.81
N SER A 188 -8.65 -12.14 15.23
CA SER A 188 -9.96 -12.78 15.01
C SER A 188 -10.34 -12.87 13.52
N PHE A 189 -9.65 -12.13 12.66
CA PHE A 189 -9.80 -12.15 11.20
C PHE A 189 -8.75 -13.01 10.48
N ALA A 190 -7.79 -13.61 11.19
CA ALA A 190 -6.60 -14.19 10.57
C ALA A 190 -6.89 -15.30 9.54
N GLY A 191 -8.02 -15.98 9.66
CA GLY A 191 -8.44 -17.03 8.74
C GLY A 191 -9.50 -16.64 7.73
N ASP A 192 -9.94 -15.38 7.69
CA ASP A 192 -11.11 -14.98 6.90
C ASP A 192 -10.82 -14.90 5.39
N VAL A 193 -9.71 -14.30 5.01
CA VAL A 193 -9.32 -14.12 3.59
C VAL A 193 -7.95 -14.72 3.36
N LEU A 194 -7.89 -15.71 2.48
CA LEU A 194 -6.64 -16.42 2.17
C LEU A 194 -6.74 -17.16 0.84
N VAL A 195 -5.61 -17.64 0.34
CA VAL A 195 -5.54 -18.66 -0.70
C VAL A 195 -5.46 -20.03 0.00
N PRO A 196 -6.45 -20.93 -0.16
CA PRO A 196 -6.58 -22.11 0.68
C PRO A 196 -5.54 -23.22 0.38
N VAL A 197 -4.90 -23.17 -0.78
CA VAL A 197 -3.94 -24.17 -1.28
C VAL A 197 -2.59 -23.54 -1.62
N GLY A 198 -1.57 -24.37 -1.79
CA GLY A 198 -0.20 -23.92 -2.10
C GLY A 198 0.67 -23.65 -0.85
N GLY A 199 0.11 -23.77 0.35
CA GLY A 199 0.83 -23.70 1.62
C GLY A 199 1.07 -25.07 2.26
N SER A 200 1.68 -25.08 3.44
CA SER A 200 2.01 -26.30 4.17
C SER A 200 0.79 -27.12 4.64
N ARG A 201 -0.37 -26.47 4.82
CA ARG A 201 -1.61 -27.17 5.20
C ARG A 201 -2.27 -27.91 4.05
N ALA A 202 -2.17 -27.38 2.85
CA ALA A 202 -2.73 -27.94 1.63
C ALA A 202 -1.74 -27.68 0.48
N PRO A 203 -0.76 -28.55 0.25
CA PRO A 203 0.15 -28.44 -0.87
C PRO A 203 -0.59 -28.42 -2.21
N LEU A 204 -0.03 -27.74 -3.20
CA LEU A 204 -0.62 -27.67 -4.53
C LEU A 204 -0.57 -29.03 -5.23
N THR A 205 -1.70 -29.44 -5.79
CA THR A 205 -1.85 -30.68 -6.57
C THR A 205 -2.64 -30.41 -7.85
N PRO A 206 -2.62 -31.31 -8.84
CA PRO A 206 -3.48 -31.16 -10.03
C PRO A 206 -4.98 -31.05 -9.70
N ASP A 207 -5.43 -31.69 -8.60
CA ASP A 207 -6.84 -31.72 -8.24
C ASP A 207 -7.32 -30.43 -7.56
N ASN A 208 -6.42 -29.66 -6.93
CA ASN A 208 -6.76 -28.44 -6.17
C ASN A 208 -6.19 -27.16 -6.76
N VAL A 209 -5.47 -27.20 -7.89
CA VAL A 209 -4.87 -26.02 -8.51
C VAL A 209 -5.90 -24.94 -8.86
N GLY A 210 -7.14 -25.32 -9.16
CA GLY A 210 -8.25 -24.40 -9.41
C GLY A 210 -8.66 -23.55 -8.21
N GLU A 211 -8.28 -23.98 -6.99
CA GLU A 211 -8.54 -23.25 -5.74
C GLU A 211 -7.43 -22.23 -5.39
N TYR A 212 -6.38 -22.13 -6.21
CA TYR A 212 -5.30 -21.14 -6.00
C TYR A 212 -5.77 -19.74 -6.34
N ARG A 213 -6.73 -19.24 -5.56
CA ARG A 213 -7.39 -17.93 -5.66
C ARG A 213 -7.69 -17.39 -4.27
N LEU A 214 -7.87 -16.07 -4.16
CA LEU A 214 -8.35 -15.46 -2.91
C LEU A 214 -9.79 -15.91 -2.64
N GLN A 215 -10.04 -16.40 -1.45
CA GLN A 215 -11.33 -16.85 -0.96
C GLN A 215 -11.65 -16.25 0.40
N VAL A 216 -12.94 -16.08 0.69
CA VAL A 216 -13.43 -15.72 2.02
C VAL A 216 -13.99 -16.97 2.70
N ARG A 217 -13.42 -17.35 3.83
CA ARG A 217 -13.76 -18.60 4.54
C ARG A 217 -15.02 -18.47 5.40
N ASP A 218 -15.29 -17.29 5.94
CA ASP A 218 -16.44 -16.98 6.79
C ASP A 218 -16.95 -15.58 6.48
N MET A 219 -17.71 -15.45 5.40
CA MET A 219 -18.24 -14.15 4.95
C MET A 219 -19.19 -13.54 5.98
N ALA A 220 -20.03 -14.34 6.64
CA ALA A 220 -21.01 -13.83 7.60
C ALA A 220 -20.32 -13.29 8.85
N GLY A 221 -19.43 -14.10 9.48
CA GLY A 221 -18.68 -13.68 10.65
C GLY A 221 -17.70 -12.56 10.38
N MET A 222 -17.02 -12.57 9.22
CA MET A 222 -16.16 -11.47 8.80
C MET A 222 -16.96 -10.17 8.68
N ARG A 223 -18.13 -10.19 8.05
CA ARG A 223 -18.98 -9.00 7.88
C ARG A 223 -19.43 -8.43 9.24
N GLU A 224 -19.83 -9.29 10.17
CA GLU A 224 -20.22 -8.88 11.53
C GLU A 224 -19.06 -8.21 12.27
N ARG A 225 -17.87 -8.84 12.26
CA ARG A 225 -16.66 -8.29 12.90
C ARG A 225 -16.23 -6.98 12.24
N MET A 226 -16.25 -6.90 10.90
CA MET A 226 -15.89 -5.68 10.16
C MET A 226 -16.83 -4.51 10.46
N ALA A 227 -18.14 -4.77 10.59
CA ALA A 227 -19.12 -3.73 10.90
C ALA A 227 -18.83 -3.02 12.23
N SER A 228 -18.32 -3.74 13.22
CA SER A 228 -18.05 -3.20 14.58
C SER A 228 -16.60 -2.69 14.74
N ARG A 229 -15.64 -3.11 13.91
CA ARG A 229 -14.21 -2.90 14.18
C ARG A 229 -13.46 -2.11 13.11
N SER A 230 -13.88 -2.22 11.85
CA SER A 230 -13.08 -1.65 10.74
C SER A 230 -12.97 -0.14 10.83
N VAL A 231 -14.07 0.59 10.82
CA VAL A 231 -14.06 2.07 10.90
C VAL A 231 -13.48 2.56 12.23
N PRO A 232 -13.88 2.03 13.40
CA PRO A 232 -13.27 2.42 14.69
C PRO A 232 -11.75 2.27 14.72
N ASN A 233 -11.21 1.13 14.28
CA ASN A 233 -9.76 0.90 14.26
C ASN A 233 -9.06 1.82 13.26
N PHE A 234 -9.66 2.05 12.11
CA PHE A 234 -9.12 2.97 11.10
C PHE A 234 -9.00 4.40 11.66
N LEU A 235 -10.07 4.89 12.30
CA LEU A 235 -10.08 6.21 12.93
C LEU A 235 -9.13 6.27 14.13
N HIS A 236 -9.03 5.19 14.91
CA HIS A 236 -8.13 5.11 16.05
C HIS A 236 -6.67 5.26 15.63
N VAL A 237 -6.18 4.46 14.68
CA VAL A 237 -4.77 4.52 14.26
C VAL A 237 -4.43 5.86 13.62
N LEU A 238 -5.37 6.48 12.89
CA LEU A 238 -5.17 7.79 12.29
C LEU A 238 -5.06 8.87 13.37
N ARG A 239 -6.04 8.95 14.28
CA ARG A 239 -6.05 9.94 15.38
C ARG A 239 -4.84 9.80 16.29
N GLU A 240 -4.45 8.57 16.61
CA GLU A 240 -3.30 8.29 17.45
C GLU A 240 -1.97 8.67 16.74
N ALA A 241 -1.82 8.38 15.45
CA ALA A 241 -0.65 8.81 14.68
C ALA A 241 -0.52 10.34 14.64
N VAL A 242 -1.64 11.05 14.44
CA VAL A 242 -1.69 12.51 14.47
C VAL A 242 -1.33 13.05 15.86
N ALA A 243 -1.91 12.50 16.93
CA ALA A 243 -1.61 12.91 18.29
C ALA A 243 -0.13 12.69 18.67
N ARG A 244 0.44 11.55 18.28
CA ARG A 244 1.89 11.27 18.46
C ARG A 244 2.80 12.17 17.63
N SER A 245 2.25 12.83 16.62
CA SER A 245 2.95 13.86 15.84
C SER A 245 2.89 15.25 16.47
N GLY A 246 2.23 15.40 17.64
CA GLY A 246 2.03 16.67 18.30
C GLY A 246 1.04 17.59 17.57
N ALA A 247 0.07 17.02 16.85
CA ALA A 247 -0.88 17.73 15.99
C ALA A 247 -2.33 17.30 16.29
N GLN A 248 -3.27 17.95 15.64
CA GLN A 248 -4.70 17.64 15.67
C GLN A 248 -5.19 17.23 14.27
N VAL A 249 -6.30 16.48 14.21
CA VAL A 249 -6.89 16.04 12.94
C VAL A 249 -7.22 17.21 12.02
N ALA A 250 -7.64 18.34 12.58
CA ALA A 250 -7.91 19.57 11.82
C ALA A 250 -6.67 20.17 11.13
N ASP A 251 -5.46 19.78 11.54
CA ASP A 251 -4.22 20.24 10.92
C ASP A 251 -3.86 19.41 9.65
N LEU A 252 -4.58 18.30 9.41
CA LEU A 252 -4.32 17.44 8.27
C LEU A 252 -4.66 18.15 6.95
N ARG A 253 -3.69 18.27 6.08
CA ARG A 253 -3.88 18.73 4.71
C ARG A 253 -4.29 17.59 3.78
N HIS A 254 -3.76 16.37 4.00
CA HIS A 254 -4.04 15.24 3.15
C HIS A 254 -4.05 13.91 3.92
N VAL A 255 -5.06 13.10 3.61
CA VAL A 255 -5.20 11.71 4.06
C VAL A 255 -4.95 10.80 2.87
N ALA A 256 -3.77 10.22 2.79
CA ALA A 256 -3.39 9.24 1.78
C ALA A 256 -3.93 7.87 2.19
N MET A 257 -5.16 7.59 1.77
CA MET A 257 -5.94 6.41 2.15
C MET A 257 -5.90 5.36 1.04
N LEU A 258 -5.88 4.08 1.43
CA LEU A 258 -6.05 2.98 0.49
C LEU A 258 -7.41 3.07 -0.22
N HIS A 259 -7.49 2.50 -1.44
CA HIS A 259 -8.77 2.42 -2.16
C HIS A 259 -9.74 1.48 -1.45
N THR A 260 -10.89 2.02 -1.08
CA THR A 260 -12.05 1.29 -0.53
C THR A 260 -13.30 1.64 -1.33
N LYS A 261 -14.47 1.10 -0.93
CA LYS A 261 -15.76 1.60 -1.48
C LYS A 261 -15.87 3.10 -1.23
N ARG A 262 -16.41 3.83 -2.22
CA ARG A 262 -16.57 5.28 -2.15
C ARG A 262 -17.28 5.74 -0.87
N SER A 263 -18.38 5.07 -0.51
CA SER A 263 -19.12 5.39 0.70
C SER A 263 -18.32 5.22 2.00
N ALA A 264 -17.41 4.23 2.06
CA ALA A 264 -16.54 4.06 3.22
C ALA A 264 -15.46 5.14 3.29
N HIS A 265 -14.86 5.48 2.14
CA HIS A 265 -13.90 6.57 2.04
C HIS A 265 -14.50 7.90 2.52
N ASP A 266 -15.67 8.25 2.00
CA ASP A 266 -16.35 9.50 2.35
C ASP A 266 -16.79 9.52 3.82
N ALA A 267 -17.27 8.37 4.36
CA ALA A 267 -17.66 8.26 5.77
C ALA A 267 -16.45 8.46 6.70
N ILE A 268 -15.29 7.91 6.37
CA ILE A 268 -14.07 8.10 7.18
C ILE A 268 -13.67 9.58 7.22
N LEU A 269 -13.68 10.27 6.08
CA LEU A 269 -13.38 11.69 6.05
C LEU A 269 -14.40 12.51 6.86
N ALA A 270 -15.69 12.22 6.72
CA ALA A 270 -16.74 12.90 7.48
C ALA A 270 -16.58 12.70 9.00
N GLU A 271 -16.27 11.48 9.46
CA GLU A 271 -16.01 11.17 10.89
C GLU A 271 -14.76 11.90 11.45
N LEU A 272 -13.86 12.32 10.57
CA LEU A 272 -12.69 13.14 10.89
C LEU A 272 -13.00 14.63 10.84
N GLY A 273 -14.18 15.05 10.37
CA GLY A 273 -14.53 16.46 10.09
C GLY A 273 -13.80 17.02 8.88
N LEU A 274 -13.37 16.16 7.95
CA LEU A 274 -12.64 16.51 6.74
C LEU A 274 -13.52 16.38 5.51
N GLY A 275 -13.30 17.25 4.51
CA GLY A 275 -13.96 17.20 3.22
C GLY A 275 -13.20 16.36 2.17
N PRO A 276 -13.79 16.15 1.00
CA PRO A 276 -13.18 15.37 -0.09
C PRO A 276 -11.89 16.00 -0.63
N GLU A 277 -11.66 17.29 -0.41
CA GLU A 277 -10.43 18.00 -0.77
C GLU A 277 -9.20 17.53 0.02
N HIS A 278 -9.41 16.84 1.15
CA HIS A 278 -8.34 16.31 2.00
C HIS A 278 -7.88 14.92 1.59
N SER A 279 -8.40 14.34 0.50
CA SER A 279 -7.94 13.04 0.02
C SER A 279 -8.06 12.94 -1.50
N ILE A 280 -7.35 11.98 -2.10
CA ILE A 280 -7.56 11.58 -3.49
C ILE A 280 -8.20 10.21 -3.49
N TYR A 281 -9.40 10.12 -4.06
CA TYR A 281 -10.06 8.85 -4.26
C TYR A 281 -9.50 8.14 -5.49
N LEU A 282 -8.99 6.92 -5.31
CA LEU A 282 -8.22 6.18 -6.32
C LEU A 282 -9.12 5.42 -7.33
N ALA A 283 -10.23 6.01 -7.78
CA ALA A 283 -11.21 5.36 -8.66
C ALA A 283 -10.60 4.83 -9.97
N ASP A 284 -9.56 5.52 -10.49
CA ASP A 284 -8.88 5.16 -11.73
C ASP A 284 -7.64 4.27 -11.52
N TYR A 285 -7.38 3.88 -10.27
CA TYR A 285 -6.21 3.07 -9.90
C TYR A 285 -6.59 1.78 -9.19
N GLY A 286 -7.77 1.74 -8.56
CA GLY A 286 -8.14 0.64 -7.67
C GLY A 286 -7.21 0.57 -6.46
N HIS A 287 -7.06 -0.62 -5.91
CA HIS A 287 -6.22 -0.91 -4.75
C HIS A 287 -4.94 -1.62 -5.19
N ILE A 288 -3.81 -0.94 -5.03
CA ILE A 288 -2.48 -1.48 -5.36
C ILE A 288 -1.78 -1.90 -4.05
N GLY A 289 -2.53 -2.53 -3.14
CA GLY A 289 -2.00 -3.07 -1.89
C GLY A 289 -1.27 -2.04 -1.03
N GLN A 290 -0.09 -2.40 -0.62
CA GLN A 290 0.76 -1.64 0.31
C GLN A 290 1.29 -0.31 -0.23
N VAL A 291 1.06 0.01 -1.52
CA VAL A 291 1.63 1.22 -2.16
C VAL A 291 0.61 2.33 -2.41
N ASP A 292 -0.67 2.12 -2.11
CA ASP A 292 -1.73 3.14 -2.31
C ASP A 292 -1.38 4.49 -1.68
N GLY A 293 -0.81 4.47 -0.47
CA GLY A 293 -0.39 5.69 0.23
C GLY A 293 0.70 6.46 -0.53
N PHE A 294 1.68 5.77 -1.09
CA PHE A 294 2.75 6.40 -1.89
C PHE A 294 2.18 7.00 -3.18
N LEU A 295 1.29 6.26 -3.85
CA LEU A 295 0.60 6.74 -5.05
C LEU A 295 -0.26 7.98 -4.72
N SER A 296 -1.03 7.96 -3.64
CA SER A 296 -1.87 9.08 -3.23
C SER A 296 -1.05 10.34 -2.94
N LEU A 297 0.09 10.21 -2.25
CA LEU A 297 1.01 11.33 -2.01
C LEU A 297 1.59 11.90 -3.30
N GLN A 298 2.05 11.02 -4.21
CA GLN A 298 2.62 11.45 -5.48
C GLN A 298 1.57 12.18 -6.34
N LEU A 299 0.34 11.66 -6.41
CA LEU A 299 -0.76 12.31 -7.11
C LEU A 299 -1.11 13.67 -6.48
N ALA A 300 -1.14 13.77 -5.15
CA ALA A 300 -1.42 15.01 -4.45
C ALA A 300 -0.34 16.06 -4.72
N ALA A 301 0.93 15.66 -4.75
CA ALA A 301 2.05 16.53 -5.11
C ALA A 301 1.96 17.00 -6.57
N GLN A 302 1.74 16.09 -7.51
CA GLN A 302 1.59 16.39 -8.95
C GLN A 302 0.42 17.35 -9.23
N GLN A 303 -0.67 17.25 -8.44
CA GLN A 303 -1.83 18.12 -8.54
C GLN A 303 -1.66 19.47 -7.79
N GLY A 304 -0.49 19.74 -7.20
CA GLY A 304 -0.22 20.96 -6.45
C GLY A 304 -1.06 21.11 -5.18
N ARG A 305 -1.56 19.99 -4.61
CA ARG A 305 -2.40 20.00 -3.40
C ARG A 305 -1.59 20.11 -2.11
N LEU A 306 -0.29 19.78 -2.17
CA LEU A 306 0.62 19.76 -1.02
C LEU A 306 1.60 20.93 -1.08
N ARG A 307 1.80 21.58 0.06
CA ARG A 307 2.72 22.69 0.25
C ARG A 307 3.69 22.37 1.37
N ARG A 308 4.83 23.04 1.37
CA ARG A 308 5.80 22.93 2.45
C ARG A 308 5.15 23.23 3.81
N GLY A 309 5.41 22.36 4.79
CA GLY A 309 4.85 22.46 6.14
C GLY A 309 3.51 21.73 6.33
N ASP A 310 2.87 21.25 5.26
CA ASP A 310 1.61 20.52 5.37
C ASP A 310 1.79 19.22 6.17
N LEU A 311 0.84 18.96 7.06
CA LEU A 311 0.72 17.67 7.74
C LEU A 311 -0.08 16.72 6.87
N VAL A 312 0.49 15.55 6.59
CA VAL A 312 -0.17 14.48 5.84
C VAL A 312 -0.11 13.16 6.62
N VAL A 313 -1.08 12.29 6.40
CA VAL A 313 -1.11 10.95 7.00
C VAL A 313 -1.31 9.89 5.92
N ILE A 314 -0.46 8.86 5.94
CA ILE A 314 -0.71 7.62 5.21
C ILE A 314 -1.47 6.71 6.17
N VAL A 315 -2.60 6.15 5.73
CA VAL A 315 -3.38 5.21 6.51
C VAL A 315 -3.80 4.01 5.67
N ALA A 316 -3.59 2.83 6.19
CA ALA A 316 -3.85 1.58 5.50
C ALA A 316 -4.58 0.57 6.39
N ALA A 317 -5.25 -0.37 5.75
CA ALA A 317 -5.78 -1.57 6.37
C ALA A 317 -5.43 -2.77 5.49
N GLY A 318 -4.97 -3.85 6.10
CA GLY A 318 -4.56 -5.07 5.41
C GLY A 318 -5.29 -6.29 5.95
N ILE A 319 -5.47 -7.27 5.07
CA ILE A 319 -6.02 -8.58 5.45
C ILE A 319 -5.21 -9.16 6.61
N GLY A 320 -5.91 -9.72 7.61
CA GLY A 320 -5.26 -10.36 8.74
C GLY A 320 -5.95 -10.16 10.10
N TYR A 321 -6.57 -9.06 10.56
CA TYR A 321 -6.49 -7.73 9.93
C TYR A 321 -5.49 -6.85 10.67
N VAL A 322 -4.97 -5.89 9.94
CA VAL A 322 -4.18 -4.80 10.48
C VAL A 322 -4.78 -3.46 10.06
N TRP A 323 -4.66 -2.47 10.92
CA TRP A 323 -4.86 -1.05 10.63
C TRP A 323 -3.62 -0.32 11.08
N ASN A 324 -3.11 0.57 10.27
CA ASN A 324 -1.94 1.36 10.64
C ASN A 324 -1.95 2.73 9.97
N ALA A 325 -1.25 3.67 10.58
CA ALA A 325 -1.08 5.02 10.06
C ALA A 325 0.30 5.57 10.43
N ILE A 326 0.83 6.44 9.59
CA ILE A 326 2.04 7.22 9.83
C ILE A 326 1.87 8.62 9.29
N CYS A 327 2.20 9.61 10.11
CA CYS A 327 2.19 11.02 9.71
C CYS A 327 3.54 11.43 9.16
N LEU A 328 3.52 12.43 8.29
CA LEU A 328 4.71 13.10 7.79
C LEU A 328 4.46 14.59 7.62
N ARG A 329 5.53 15.39 7.77
CA ARG A 329 5.57 16.81 7.42
C ARG A 329 6.07 16.91 5.99
N TRP A 330 5.25 17.47 5.12
CA TRP A 330 5.60 17.65 3.72
C TRP A 330 6.59 18.79 3.57
N GLU A 331 7.71 18.58 2.87
CA GLU A 331 8.77 19.57 2.67
C GLU A 331 9.00 19.92 1.19
N GLY A 332 8.16 19.39 0.28
CA GLY A 332 8.18 19.72 -1.14
C GLY A 332 7.11 20.77 -1.51
N GLY A 333 7.27 21.42 -2.67
CA GLY A 333 6.19 22.24 -3.23
C GLY A 333 6.24 23.74 -3.00
N ASP A 334 7.43 24.34 -2.90
CA ASP A 334 7.60 25.72 -3.36
C ASP A 334 7.64 25.66 -4.88
N ALA A 335 6.47 25.69 -5.52
CA ALA A 335 6.39 25.94 -6.96
C ALA A 335 7.00 27.31 -7.21
N ALA A 336 8.05 27.34 -8.03
CA ALA A 336 8.64 28.55 -8.58
C ALA A 336 7.61 29.37 -9.36
#